data_a0a8d06953d85db1b7b73d4a165c8bbe
#
_entry.id   a0a8d06953d85db1b7b73d4a165c8bbe
#
_cell.length_a   1.000
_cell.length_b   1.000
_cell.length_c   1.000
_cell.angle_alpha   90.00
_cell.angle_beta   90.00
_cell.angle_gamma   90.00
#
_symmetry.space_group_name_H-M   'P 1'
#
loop_
_entity.id
_entity.type
_entity.pdbx_description
1 polymer ?
#
loop_
_entity_poly.entity_id
_entity_poly.type
_entity_poly.pdbx_seq_one_letter_code
_entity_poly.pdbx_strand_id
1 'polypeptide(L)'
;MKLAYIVAKGNFEELMMSIILTMTGSAMDVEADIFFTFYGLNLLKKGGADKAKIKYPPILRTLGTKIFKKKLEKVGYEKPSEMLKKIVETGKVRLWACTTTMELMNVKKEDLIDEVEGIVGAATFLDMAADAKHVLVM
;
A
#
# COMPACT_ATOMS: atom_id res chain seq x y z
N MET A 1 17.11 8.76 -6.86
CA MET A 1 15.77 9.30 -7.09
C MET A 1 14.82 8.76 -6.05
N LYS A 2 13.89 9.56 -5.60
CA LYS A 2 12.90 9.19 -4.58
C LYS A 2 11.50 9.48 -5.10
N LEU A 3 10.55 8.62 -4.79
CA LEU A 3 9.12 8.79 -5.07
C LEU A 3 8.35 8.79 -3.77
N ALA A 4 7.23 9.50 -3.74
CA ALA A 4 6.29 9.47 -2.64
C ALA A 4 4.90 9.04 -3.16
N TYR A 5 4.24 8.17 -2.42
CA TYR A 5 2.90 7.68 -2.75
C TYR A 5 1.96 7.98 -1.60
N ILE A 6 0.75 8.41 -1.93
CA ILE A 6 -0.34 8.57 -0.98
C ILE A 6 -1.45 7.61 -1.40
N VAL A 7 -1.70 6.61 -0.57
CA VAL A 7 -2.75 5.61 -0.81
C VAL A 7 -3.90 5.91 0.13
N ALA A 8 -4.96 6.51 -0.41
CA ALA A 8 -6.15 6.92 0.34
C ALA A 8 -7.33 5.96 0.17
N LYS A 9 -7.29 5.08 -0.82
CA LYS A 9 -8.33 4.11 -1.09
C LYS A 9 -7.88 2.70 -0.74
N GLY A 10 -8.79 1.91 -0.18
CA GLY A 10 -8.52 0.53 0.26
C GLY A 10 -8.84 -0.53 -0.78
N ASN A 11 -8.83 -0.20 -2.07
CA ASN A 11 -9.16 -1.14 -3.14
C ASN A 11 -7.93 -1.94 -3.57
N PHE A 12 -8.18 -3.06 -4.20
CA PHE A 12 -7.14 -3.95 -4.70
C PHE A 12 -6.27 -3.29 -5.78
N GLU A 13 -6.88 -2.48 -6.66
CA GLU A 13 -6.18 -1.82 -7.76
C GLU A 13 -5.14 -0.82 -7.27
N GLU A 14 -5.50 0.02 -6.32
CA GLU A 14 -4.59 1.02 -5.75
C GLU A 14 -3.42 0.33 -5.02
N LEU A 15 -3.71 -0.74 -4.28
CA LEU A 15 -2.67 -1.54 -3.63
C LEU A 15 -1.71 -2.14 -4.65
N MET A 16 -2.23 -2.81 -5.67
CA MET A 16 -1.42 -3.46 -6.70
C MET A 16 -0.61 -2.44 -7.51
N MET A 17 -1.21 -1.28 -7.82
CA MET A 17 -0.49 -0.21 -8.51
C MET A 17 0.71 0.28 -7.69
N SER A 18 0.50 0.54 -6.40
CA SER A 18 1.60 0.96 -5.51
C SER A 18 2.70 -0.10 -5.41
N ILE A 19 2.34 -1.37 -5.30
CA ILE A 19 3.29 -2.48 -5.25
C ILE A 19 4.09 -2.60 -6.55
N ILE A 20 3.41 -2.62 -7.70
CA ILE A 20 4.06 -2.80 -9.00
C ILE A 20 5.03 -1.65 -9.28
N LEU A 21 4.59 -0.40 -9.04
CA LEU A 21 5.44 0.76 -9.28
C LEU A 21 6.66 0.80 -8.34
N THR A 22 6.47 0.48 -7.07
CA THR A 22 7.58 0.48 -6.10
C THR A 22 8.53 -0.69 -6.30
N MET A 23 8.02 -1.87 -6.67
CA MET A 23 8.85 -3.02 -7.01
C MET A 23 9.72 -2.72 -8.23
N THR A 24 9.13 -2.16 -9.29
CA THR A 24 9.85 -1.74 -10.49
C THR A 24 10.87 -0.64 -10.15
N GLY A 25 10.45 0.36 -9.37
CA GLY A 25 11.31 1.44 -8.91
C GLY A 25 12.52 0.93 -8.13
N SER A 26 12.31 -0.03 -7.22
CA SER A 26 13.40 -0.65 -6.45
C SER A 26 14.43 -1.33 -7.35
N ALA A 27 13.99 -2.00 -8.42
CA ALA A 27 14.88 -2.60 -9.41
C ALA A 27 15.65 -1.55 -10.22
N MET A 28 15.15 -0.33 -10.31
CA MET A 28 15.78 0.82 -10.95
C MET A 28 16.58 1.70 -9.97
N ASP A 29 16.83 1.23 -8.76
CA ASP A 29 17.52 1.98 -7.69
C ASP A 29 16.76 3.24 -7.20
N VAL A 30 15.44 3.20 -7.24
CA VAL A 30 14.57 4.27 -6.78
C VAL A 30 14.01 3.95 -5.41
N GLU A 31 14.17 4.90 -4.46
CA GLU A 31 13.55 4.82 -3.15
C GLU A 31 12.09 5.27 -3.18
N ALA A 32 11.27 4.74 -2.28
CA ALA A 32 9.87 5.13 -2.18
C ALA A 32 9.38 5.17 -0.73
N ASP A 33 8.63 6.22 -0.42
CA ASP A 33 7.82 6.33 0.79
C ASP A 33 6.34 6.22 0.41
N ILE A 34 5.62 5.28 1.03
CA ILE A 34 4.19 5.07 0.78
C ILE A 34 3.41 5.41 2.06
N PHE A 35 2.55 6.42 1.98
CA PHE A 35 1.71 6.89 3.07
C PHE A 35 0.29 6.37 2.90
N PHE A 36 -0.13 5.53 3.83
CA PHE A 36 -1.47 4.95 3.84
C PHE A 36 -2.38 5.74 4.78
N THR A 37 -3.41 6.34 4.21
CA THR A 37 -4.36 7.20 4.91
C THR A 37 -5.80 6.82 4.58
N PHE A 38 -6.77 7.27 5.36
CA PHE A 38 -8.18 6.93 5.21
C PHE A 38 -8.38 5.43 4.96
N TYR A 39 -9.17 5.05 3.98
CA TYR A 39 -9.45 3.64 3.67
C TYR A 39 -8.21 2.85 3.21
N GLY A 40 -7.18 3.54 2.71
CA GLY A 40 -5.89 2.93 2.40
C GLY A 40 -5.21 2.31 3.62
N LEU A 41 -5.45 2.83 4.83
CA LEU A 41 -4.91 2.26 6.05
C LEU A 41 -5.35 0.81 6.28
N ASN A 42 -6.54 0.42 5.82
CA ASN A 42 -7.02 -0.95 5.93
C ASN A 42 -6.11 -1.97 5.23
N LEU A 43 -5.34 -1.53 4.23
CA LEU A 43 -4.38 -2.37 3.51
C LEU A 43 -3.16 -2.73 4.36
N LEU A 44 -2.84 -1.92 5.38
CA LEU A 44 -1.75 -2.17 6.34
C LEU A 44 -2.18 -2.98 7.55
N LYS A 45 -3.47 -3.22 7.74
CA LYS A 45 -3.96 -4.07 8.83
C LYS A 45 -3.62 -5.53 8.52
N LYS A 46 -3.37 -6.33 9.56
CA LYS A 46 -3.12 -7.77 9.43
C LYS A 46 -4.22 -8.45 8.62
N GLY A 47 -3.87 -9.07 7.51
CA GLY A 47 -4.80 -9.68 6.56
C GLY A 47 -5.54 -8.69 5.65
N GLY A 48 -5.37 -7.37 5.83
CA GLY A 48 -6.11 -6.35 5.08
C GLY A 48 -5.76 -6.32 3.59
N ALA A 49 -4.49 -6.45 3.26
CA ALA A 49 -4.03 -6.48 1.87
C ALA A 49 -4.64 -7.64 1.07
N ASP A 50 -4.69 -8.83 1.66
CA ASP A 50 -5.24 -10.02 1.01
C ASP A 50 -6.77 -10.02 0.90
N LYS A 51 -7.44 -9.22 1.74
CA LYS A 51 -8.90 -9.01 1.71
C LYS A 51 -9.33 -7.87 0.79
N ALA A 52 -8.41 -7.10 0.25
CA ALA A 52 -8.72 -5.98 -0.63
C ALA A 52 -9.47 -6.47 -1.87
N LYS A 53 -10.50 -5.72 -2.25
CA LYS A 53 -11.40 -6.06 -3.38
C LYS A 53 -11.29 -5.01 -4.48
N ILE A 54 -11.51 -5.45 -5.70
CA ILE A 54 -11.59 -4.55 -6.85
C ILE A 54 -12.82 -3.64 -6.75
N LYS A 55 -12.75 -2.48 -7.40
CA LYS A 55 -13.83 -1.49 -7.44
C LYS A 55 -14.90 -1.89 -8.45
N TYR A 56 -15.77 -2.81 -8.04
CA TYR A 56 -16.93 -3.24 -8.83
C TYR A 56 -18.23 -3.03 -8.06
N PRO A 57 -19.40 -3.04 -8.74
CA PRO A 57 -20.68 -3.11 -8.05
C PRO A 57 -20.72 -4.24 -7.02
N PRO A 58 -21.40 -4.06 -5.87
CA PRO A 58 -21.30 -4.99 -4.74
C PRO A 58 -21.53 -6.46 -5.08
N ILE A 59 -22.48 -6.72 -5.98
CA ILE A 59 -22.86 -8.10 -6.39
C ILE A 59 -21.72 -8.81 -7.13
N LEU A 60 -20.93 -8.09 -7.94
CA LEU A 60 -19.87 -8.66 -8.77
C LEU A 60 -18.47 -8.52 -8.15
N ARG A 61 -18.34 -7.74 -7.07
CA ARG A 61 -17.06 -7.40 -6.47
C ARG A 61 -16.26 -8.63 -6.04
N THR A 62 -16.89 -9.54 -5.32
CA THR A 62 -16.19 -10.73 -4.79
C THR A 62 -15.78 -11.68 -5.90
N LEU A 63 -16.67 -11.94 -6.86
CA LEU A 63 -16.38 -12.84 -7.99
C LEU A 63 -15.32 -12.21 -8.91
N GLY A 64 -15.46 -10.94 -9.25
CA GLY A 64 -14.50 -10.22 -10.08
C GLY A 64 -13.10 -10.18 -9.45
N THR A 65 -13.02 -9.96 -8.14
CA THR A 65 -11.74 -10.00 -7.40
C THR A 65 -11.09 -11.38 -7.47
N LYS A 66 -11.86 -12.45 -7.26
CA LYS A 66 -11.34 -13.82 -7.35
C LYS A 66 -10.80 -14.13 -8.76
N ILE A 67 -11.52 -13.76 -9.80
CA ILE A 67 -11.09 -13.96 -11.19
C ILE A 67 -9.81 -13.19 -11.47
N PHE A 68 -9.74 -11.94 -11.04
CA PHE A 68 -8.58 -11.07 -11.27
C PHE A 68 -7.34 -11.59 -10.53
N LYS A 69 -7.49 -11.98 -9.26
CA LYS A 69 -6.40 -12.59 -8.47
C LYS A 69 -5.86 -13.86 -9.13
N LYS A 70 -6.72 -14.74 -9.62
CA LYS A 70 -6.29 -15.94 -10.37
C LYS A 70 -5.51 -15.59 -11.64
N LYS A 71 -5.91 -14.55 -12.36
CA LYS A 71 -5.16 -14.08 -13.53
C LYS A 71 -3.77 -13.55 -13.15
N LEU A 72 -3.64 -12.81 -12.06
CA LEU A 72 -2.36 -12.33 -11.55
C LEU A 72 -1.44 -13.49 -11.13
N GLU A 73 -1.97 -14.48 -10.41
CA GLU A 73 -1.21 -15.68 -10.05
C GLU A 73 -0.64 -16.41 -11.27
N LYS A 74 -1.43 -16.51 -12.35
CA LYS A 74 -0.98 -17.14 -13.61
C LYS A 74 0.19 -16.41 -14.27
N VAL A 75 0.32 -15.10 -14.07
CA VAL A 75 1.43 -14.31 -14.60
C VAL A 75 2.56 -14.11 -13.57
N GLY A 76 2.52 -14.84 -12.46
CA GLY A 76 3.61 -14.92 -11.50
C GLY A 76 3.52 -13.94 -10.32
N TYR A 77 2.39 -13.26 -10.12
CA TYR A 77 2.20 -12.42 -8.93
C TYR A 77 1.75 -13.25 -7.74
N GLU A 78 2.34 -12.97 -6.60
CA GLU A 78 2.00 -13.59 -5.32
C GLU A 78 0.83 -12.87 -4.63
N LYS A 79 0.46 -13.33 -3.43
CA LYS A 79 -0.51 -12.62 -2.59
C LYS A 79 -0.03 -11.19 -2.27
N PRO A 80 -0.94 -10.20 -2.20
CA PRO A 80 -0.57 -8.83 -1.89
C PRO A 80 0.24 -8.68 -0.60
N SER A 81 -0.07 -9.43 0.46
CA SER A 81 0.69 -9.42 1.71
C SER A 81 2.15 -9.85 1.53
N GLU A 82 2.39 -10.89 0.75
CA GLU A 82 3.75 -11.36 0.44
C GLU A 82 4.51 -10.34 -0.43
N MET A 83 3.81 -9.71 -1.35
CA MET A 83 4.42 -8.67 -2.20
C MET A 83 4.78 -7.42 -1.40
N LEU A 84 3.94 -6.99 -0.44
CA LEU A 84 4.26 -5.88 0.48
C LEU A 84 5.52 -6.19 1.28
N LYS A 85 5.64 -7.41 1.81
CA LYS A 85 6.84 -7.86 2.50
C LYS A 85 8.07 -7.76 1.61
N LYS A 86 7.99 -8.29 0.39
CA LYS A 86 9.10 -8.28 -0.55
C LYS A 86 9.57 -6.87 -0.92
N ILE A 87 8.66 -5.93 -1.16
CA ILE A 87 9.08 -4.56 -1.50
C ILE A 87 9.79 -3.87 -0.34
N VAL A 88 9.36 -4.13 0.90
CA VAL A 88 10.05 -3.61 2.11
C VAL A 88 11.42 -4.27 2.29
N GLU A 89 11.53 -5.58 2.06
CA GLU A 89 12.79 -6.32 2.13
C GLU A 89 13.87 -5.80 1.17
N THR A 90 13.50 -5.06 0.12
CA THR A 90 14.48 -4.38 -0.75
C THR A 90 15.30 -3.32 -0.04
N GLY A 91 14.84 -2.85 1.12
CA GLY A 91 15.43 -1.73 1.87
C GLY A 91 15.21 -0.36 1.23
N LYS A 92 14.48 -0.29 0.12
CA LYS A 92 14.22 0.95 -0.65
C LYS A 92 12.80 1.49 -0.49
N VAL A 93 11.89 0.67 0.00
CA VAL A 93 10.47 1.01 0.17
C VAL A 93 10.11 1.03 1.63
N ARG A 94 9.51 2.11 2.08
CA ARG A 94 9.04 2.31 3.45
C ARG A 94 7.52 2.53 3.46
N LEU A 95 6.82 1.85 4.35
CA LEU A 95 5.38 1.95 4.52
C LEU A 95 5.06 2.77 5.78
N TRP A 96 4.27 3.80 5.63
CA TRP A 96 3.91 4.73 6.70
C TRP A 96 2.41 4.73 6.95
N ALA A 97 2.01 4.61 8.21
CA ALA A 97 0.61 4.67 8.62
C ALA A 97 0.26 6.09 9.11
N CYS A 98 -0.91 6.58 8.68
CA CYS A 98 -1.38 7.92 9.05
C CYS A 98 -1.93 7.95 10.47
N THR A 99 -1.32 8.76 11.35
CA THR A 99 -1.76 8.93 12.76
C THR A 99 -3.23 9.33 12.86
N THR A 100 -3.65 10.35 12.11
CA THR A 100 -5.03 10.86 12.13
C THR A 100 -6.03 9.77 11.75
N THR A 101 -5.73 8.99 10.71
CA THR A 101 -6.61 7.91 10.29
C THR A 101 -6.67 6.79 11.32
N MET A 102 -5.55 6.46 11.96
CA MET A 102 -5.54 5.46 13.03
C MET A 102 -6.46 5.86 14.19
N GLU A 103 -6.43 7.14 14.58
CA GLU A 103 -7.34 7.67 15.60
C GLU A 103 -8.81 7.62 15.16
N LEU A 104 -9.11 8.11 13.94
CA LEU A 104 -10.46 8.12 13.39
C LEU A 104 -11.07 6.73 13.29
N MET A 105 -10.30 5.75 12.89
CA MET A 105 -10.75 4.37 12.65
C MET A 105 -10.51 3.45 13.84
N ASN A 106 -10.03 3.98 14.96
CA ASN A 106 -9.66 3.22 16.16
C ASN A 106 -8.76 2.02 15.85
N VAL A 107 -7.77 2.23 14.99
CA VAL A 107 -6.75 1.24 14.63
C VAL A 107 -5.55 1.43 15.55
N LYS A 108 -5.09 0.35 16.16
CA LYS A 108 -3.92 0.34 17.05
C LYS A 108 -2.68 -0.15 16.30
N LYS A 109 -1.51 0.15 16.85
CA LYS A 109 -0.25 -0.32 16.27
C LYS A 109 -0.20 -1.84 16.13
N GLU A 110 -0.77 -2.56 17.08
CA GLU A 110 -0.84 -4.03 17.09
C GLU A 110 -1.69 -4.60 15.96
N ASP A 111 -2.59 -3.80 15.39
CA ASP A 111 -3.45 -4.21 14.27
C ASP A 111 -2.72 -4.14 12.91
N LEU A 112 -1.57 -3.47 12.86
CA LEU A 112 -0.79 -3.27 11.64
C LEU A 112 0.19 -4.42 11.39
N ILE A 113 0.51 -4.65 10.12
CA ILE A 113 1.55 -5.59 9.73
C ILE A 113 2.93 -5.12 10.20
N ASP A 114 3.86 -6.06 10.40
CA ASP A 114 5.20 -5.77 10.92
C ASP A 114 6.06 -4.96 9.95
N GLU A 115 5.73 -4.97 8.67
CA GLU A 115 6.43 -4.26 7.60
C GLU A 115 6.22 -2.74 7.64
N VAL A 116 5.33 -2.23 8.48
CA VAL A 116 5.12 -0.78 8.65
C VAL A 116 6.35 -0.17 9.32
N GLU A 117 7.00 0.75 8.64
CA GLU A 117 8.18 1.48 9.14
C GLU A 117 7.85 2.36 10.34
N GLY A 118 6.72 3.04 10.30
CA GLY A 118 6.28 3.88 11.39
C GLY A 118 4.91 4.51 11.18
N ILE A 119 4.49 5.24 12.20
CA ILE A 119 3.22 5.97 12.26
C ILE A 119 3.57 7.46 12.23
N VAL A 120 3.09 8.18 11.23
CA VAL A 120 3.41 9.59 11.03
C VAL A 120 2.16 10.43 10.73
N GLY A 121 2.22 11.70 11.09
CA GLY A 121 1.21 12.69 10.70
C GLY A 121 1.46 13.23 9.29
N ALA A 122 0.48 13.97 8.76
CA ALA A 122 0.57 14.56 7.43
C ALA A 122 1.75 15.51 7.27
N ALA A 123 2.03 16.35 8.29
CA ALA A 123 3.15 17.29 8.25
C ALA A 123 4.49 16.55 8.10
N THR A 124 4.71 15.52 8.91
CA THR A 124 5.92 14.72 8.85
C THR A 124 6.07 14.06 7.48
N PHE A 125 4.97 13.50 6.93
CA PHE A 125 5.02 12.89 5.60
C PHE A 125 5.33 13.92 4.50
N LEU A 126 4.77 15.12 4.58
CA LEU A 126 5.08 16.20 3.62
C LEU A 126 6.56 16.59 3.66
N ASP A 127 7.16 16.67 4.86
CA ASP A 127 8.59 16.92 4.99
C ASP A 127 9.42 15.78 4.38
N MET A 128 9.02 14.54 4.61
CA MET A 128 9.66 13.36 4.01
C MET A 128 9.54 13.32 2.49
N ALA A 129 8.43 13.86 1.95
CA ALA A 129 8.16 13.91 0.52
C ALA A 129 8.77 15.14 -0.18
N ALA A 130 9.36 16.09 0.57
CA ALA A 130 9.86 17.33 0.02
C ALA A 130 10.97 17.14 -1.03
N ASP A 131 11.76 16.09 -0.92
CA ASP A 131 12.82 15.72 -1.87
C ASP A 131 12.38 14.67 -2.90
N ALA A 132 11.12 14.27 -2.89
CA ALA A 132 10.59 13.33 -3.86
C ALA A 132 10.44 14.00 -5.24
N LYS A 133 10.90 13.31 -6.27
CA LYS A 133 10.78 13.80 -7.65
C LYS A 133 9.32 13.82 -8.13
N HIS A 134 8.54 12.86 -7.67
CA HIS A 134 7.10 12.77 -7.95
C HIS A 134 6.33 12.34 -6.70
N VAL A 135 5.16 12.92 -6.54
CA VAL A 135 4.18 12.50 -5.54
C VAL A 135 2.96 11.94 -6.28
N LEU A 136 2.64 10.69 -6.02
CA LEU A 136 1.52 9.96 -6.66
C LEU A 136 0.41 9.75 -5.63
N VAL A 137 -0.81 10.11 -5.98
CA VAL A 137 -2.00 9.95 -5.13
C VAL A 137 -2.93 8.91 -5.74
N MET A 138 -3.37 7.92 -4.93
CA MET A 138 -4.20 6.78 -5.32
C MET A 138 -5.41 6.57 -4.41
#